data_19782125070a7f9abef83f25c9ed7d1c
#
_entry.id   19782125070a7f9abef83f25c9ed7d1c
#
_cell.length_a   1.000
_cell.length_b   1.000
_cell.length_c   1.000
_cell.angle_alpha   90.00
_cell.angle_beta   90.00
_cell.angle_gamma   90.00
#
_symmetry.space_group_name_H-M   'P 1'
#
loop_
_entity.id
_entity.type
_entity.pdbx_description
1 polymer ?
#
loop_
_entity_poly.entity_id
_entity_poly.type
_entity_poly.pdbx_seq_one_letter_code
_entity_poly.pdbx_strand_id
1 'polypeptide(L)'
;GDAVIRSETNTAISTQSGYGVVELNMTGGTISTGSSTGYAVYAREKSRVNIGGGNVTGGTAVMVYDSANVTVTGGTLEGKKAAIGKGSSATPVISVTGGKFSSDVKEFVPEGNTTDTDSEGNFIVVVDKAKAVAEANGVGYTTVQAAIDAVANSDAAGTVKLLPSKAESVAVPAGANVTLDIPAGVTLTNTNGAHTITNSGQLAITGEGHVD
;
A
#
# COMPACT_ATOMS: atom_id res chain seq x y z
N GLY A 1 -1.08 12.60 23.84
CA GLY A 1 -2.41 12.09 23.48
C GLY A 1 -2.61 12.18 22.00
N ASP A 2 -3.32 11.24 21.42
CA ASP A 2 -3.57 11.17 19.99
C ASP A 2 -4.53 12.30 19.55
N ALA A 3 -4.27 12.88 18.37
CA ALA A 3 -5.12 13.92 17.82
C ALA A 3 -6.49 13.32 17.43
N VAL A 4 -7.59 14.06 17.74
CA VAL A 4 -8.95 13.66 17.39
C VAL A 4 -9.60 14.78 16.59
N ILE A 5 -10.11 14.44 15.40
CA ILE A 5 -10.94 15.32 14.57
C ILE A 5 -12.30 14.65 14.42
N ARG A 6 -13.35 15.36 14.87
CA ARG A 6 -14.71 14.81 14.86
C ARG A 6 -15.71 15.81 14.28
N SER A 7 -16.61 15.31 13.47
CA SER A 7 -17.84 15.99 13.06
C SER A 7 -19.06 15.22 13.58
N GLU A 8 -20.06 15.90 14.08
CA GLU A 8 -21.27 15.22 14.59
C GLU A 8 -22.26 14.85 13.47
N THR A 9 -22.33 15.65 12.41
CA THR A 9 -23.47 15.60 11.48
C THR A 9 -23.12 15.42 10.02
N ASN A 10 -21.84 15.59 9.64
CA ASN A 10 -21.45 15.56 8.22
C ASN A 10 -20.01 15.06 8.05
N THR A 11 -19.28 15.58 7.08
CA THR A 11 -17.88 15.26 6.81
C THR A 11 -16.95 15.87 7.88
N ALA A 12 -16.00 15.08 8.39
CA ALA A 12 -15.02 15.59 9.36
C ALA A 12 -13.89 16.34 8.67
N ILE A 13 -13.33 15.78 7.58
CA ILE A 13 -12.33 16.45 6.76
C ILE A 13 -12.75 16.41 5.30
N SER A 14 -12.76 17.56 4.64
CA SER A 14 -12.88 17.67 3.19
C SER A 14 -11.60 18.30 2.64
N THR A 15 -10.91 17.57 1.76
CA THR A 15 -9.77 18.09 1.04
C THR A 15 -10.27 18.71 -0.27
N GLN A 16 -10.59 19.99 -0.24
CA GLN A 16 -11.01 20.73 -1.43
C GLN A 16 -10.00 21.79 -1.74
N SER A 17 -9.45 21.79 -2.94
CA SER A 17 -8.47 22.78 -3.37
C SER A 17 -9.04 23.65 -4.50
N GLY A 18 -9.25 24.91 -4.24
CA GLY A 18 -9.49 25.88 -5.32
C GLY A 18 -8.19 26.34 -6.02
N TYR A 19 -7.02 26.15 -5.43
CA TYR A 19 -5.77 26.82 -5.87
C TYR A 19 -4.49 26.00 -5.65
N GLY A 20 -4.54 24.68 -5.53
CA GLY A 20 -3.32 23.89 -5.34
C GLY A 20 -3.57 22.45 -4.92
N VAL A 21 -2.51 21.71 -4.63
CA VAL A 21 -2.60 20.36 -4.07
C VAL A 21 -2.77 20.46 -2.57
N VAL A 22 -3.86 19.89 -2.05
CA VAL A 22 -4.07 19.72 -0.60
C VAL A 22 -3.54 18.35 -0.21
N GLU A 23 -2.77 18.27 0.85
CA GLU A 23 -2.21 17.03 1.36
C GLU A 23 -2.71 16.75 2.77
N LEU A 24 -3.16 15.53 3.02
CA LEU A 24 -3.51 15.01 4.33
C LEU A 24 -2.63 13.79 4.62
N ASN A 25 -1.76 13.90 5.62
CA ASN A 25 -0.94 12.79 6.09
C ASN A 25 -1.41 12.37 7.49
N MET A 26 -1.83 11.12 7.63
CA MET A 26 -2.31 10.55 8.90
C MET A 26 -1.46 9.33 9.27
N THR A 27 -0.73 9.43 10.36
CA THR A 27 0.11 8.35 10.89
C THR A 27 -0.42 7.79 12.21
N GLY A 28 -1.47 8.41 12.77
CA GLY A 28 -2.12 8.01 14.03
C GLY A 28 -3.30 8.91 14.33
N GLY A 29 -3.88 8.78 15.52
CA GLY A 29 -5.04 9.57 15.96
C GLY A 29 -6.37 9.07 15.38
N THR A 30 -7.40 9.91 15.46
CA THR A 30 -8.77 9.55 15.04
C THR A 30 -9.40 10.65 14.22
N ILE A 31 -9.96 10.27 13.07
CA ILE A 31 -10.86 11.12 12.25
C ILE A 31 -12.22 10.44 12.19
N SER A 32 -13.27 11.11 12.65
CA SER A 32 -14.58 10.47 12.73
C SER A 32 -15.74 11.40 12.40
N THR A 33 -16.85 10.81 11.92
CA THR A 33 -18.15 11.49 11.85
C THR A 33 -19.24 10.64 12.48
N GLY A 34 -20.15 11.31 13.23
CA GLY A 34 -21.36 10.69 13.79
C GLY A 34 -22.40 10.36 12.73
N SER A 35 -22.33 10.97 11.57
CA SER A 35 -23.28 10.78 10.46
C SER A 35 -23.16 9.37 9.85
N SER A 36 -24.29 8.68 9.74
CA SER A 36 -24.35 7.37 9.07
C SER A 36 -24.23 7.46 7.53
N THR A 37 -24.32 8.65 6.97
CA THR A 37 -24.22 8.92 5.54
C THR A 37 -23.07 9.84 5.19
N GLY A 38 -22.44 10.47 6.19
CA GLY A 38 -21.30 11.37 6.03
C GLY A 38 -19.98 10.63 5.82
N TYR A 39 -18.96 11.38 5.48
CA TYR A 39 -17.61 10.88 5.25
C TYR A 39 -16.68 11.34 6.37
N ALA A 40 -15.86 10.44 6.92
CA ALA A 40 -14.82 10.92 7.82
C ALA A 40 -13.78 11.73 7.04
N VAL A 41 -13.31 11.19 5.92
CA VAL A 41 -12.45 11.92 4.97
C VAL A 41 -13.13 11.96 3.61
N TYR A 42 -13.28 13.15 3.05
CA TYR A 42 -13.76 13.39 1.70
C TYR A 42 -12.63 13.95 0.83
N ALA A 43 -11.98 13.06 0.09
CA ALA A 43 -10.87 13.39 -0.79
C ALA A 43 -11.40 13.82 -2.16
N ARG A 44 -11.04 15.03 -2.59
CA ARG A 44 -11.55 15.65 -3.82
C ARG A 44 -10.45 16.30 -4.62
N GLU A 45 -10.76 16.59 -5.89
CA GLU A 45 -9.93 17.31 -6.83
C GLU A 45 -8.53 16.68 -6.98
N LYS A 46 -7.47 17.45 -6.86
CA LYS A 46 -6.08 16.96 -6.96
C LYS A 46 -5.44 16.70 -5.59
N SER A 47 -6.26 16.44 -4.56
CA SER A 47 -5.72 16.20 -3.22
C SER A 47 -4.93 14.88 -3.13
N ARG A 48 -4.03 14.84 -2.16
CA ARG A 48 -3.30 13.64 -1.74
C ARG A 48 -3.67 13.30 -0.31
N VAL A 49 -4.11 12.07 -0.09
CA VAL A 49 -4.46 11.56 1.24
C VAL A 49 -3.62 10.32 1.50
N ASN A 50 -2.76 10.39 2.50
CA ASN A 50 -1.89 9.29 2.92
C ASN A 50 -2.31 8.85 4.32
N ILE A 51 -2.73 7.61 4.46
CA ILE A 51 -3.13 7.00 5.74
C ILE A 51 -2.18 5.85 6.03
N GLY A 52 -1.28 6.06 6.98
CA GLY A 52 -0.33 5.05 7.46
C GLY A 52 -0.70 4.47 8.84
N GLY A 53 -1.70 5.03 9.53
CA GLY A 53 -2.12 4.59 10.85
C GLY A 53 -3.31 5.37 11.39
N GLY A 54 -3.75 5.02 12.60
CA GLY A 54 -4.89 5.65 13.28
C GLY A 54 -6.24 5.06 12.88
N ASN A 55 -7.34 5.71 13.30
CA ASN A 55 -8.71 5.26 13.10
C ASN A 55 -9.50 6.27 12.28
N VAL A 56 -10.18 5.82 11.23
CA VAL A 56 -11.05 6.63 10.37
C VAL A 56 -12.45 6.01 10.36
N THR A 57 -13.44 6.68 10.95
CA THR A 57 -14.77 6.10 11.16
C THR A 57 -15.89 7.00 10.66
N GLY A 58 -16.81 6.46 9.86
CA GLY A 58 -17.93 7.26 9.31
C GLY A 58 -19.04 6.45 8.66
N GLY A 59 -19.92 7.12 7.93
CA GLY A 59 -20.85 6.47 7.01
C GLY A 59 -20.08 5.77 5.89
N THR A 60 -19.15 6.48 5.26
CA THR A 60 -18.01 5.95 4.52
C THR A 60 -16.76 6.54 5.17
N ALA A 61 -15.76 5.70 5.51
CA ALA A 61 -14.59 6.22 6.19
C ALA A 61 -13.81 7.18 5.27
N VAL A 62 -13.44 6.74 4.08
CA VAL A 62 -12.77 7.59 3.07
C VAL A 62 -13.58 7.57 1.77
N MET A 63 -14.10 8.72 1.37
CA MET A 63 -14.78 8.87 0.08
C MET A 63 -13.89 9.64 -0.89
N VAL A 64 -13.70 9.10 -2.08
CA VAL A 64 -12.75 9.62 -3.07
C VAL A 64 -13.47 10.05 -4.33
N TYR A 65 -13.22 11.28 -4.75
CA TYR A 65 -13.81 11.89 -5.95
C TYR A 65 -12.75 12.53 -6.84
N ASP A 66 -13.16 12.88 -8.04
CA ASP A 66 -12.37 13.61 -9.03
C ASP A 66 -11.06 12.87 -9.36
N SER A 67 -9.92 13.55 -9.30
CA SER A 67 -8.58 13.02 -9.52
C SER A 67 -7.75 12.96 -8.24
N ALA A 68 -8.41 12.78 -7.09
CA ALA A 68 -7.72 12.63 -5.82
C ALA A 68 -6.85 11.37 -5.79
N ASN A 69 -5.71 11.45 -5.12
CA ASN A 69 -4.81 10.34 -4.90
C ASN A 69 -4.89 9.92 -3.42
N VAL A 70 -5.26 8.67 -3.17
CA VAL A 70 -5.39 8.12 -1.82
C VAL A 70 -4.49 6.90 -1.68
N THR A 71 -3.59 6.94 -0.70
CA THR A 71 -2.72 5.81 -0.35
C THR A 71 -3.02 5.38 1.08
N VAL A 72 -3.28 4.10 1.27
CA VAL A 72 -3.49 3.49 2.59
C VAL A 72 -2.47 2.39 2.79
N THR A 73 -1.59 2.58 3.76
CA THR A 73 -0.55 1.60 4.13
C THR A 73 -0.77 1.01 5.52
N GLY A 74 -1.75 1.53 6.26
CA GLY A 74 -2.07 1.07 7.62
C GLY A 74 -3.30 1.77 8.19
N GLY A 75 -3.55 1.56 9.48
CA GLY A 75 -4.71 2.11 10.19
C GLY A 75 -5.95 1.25 10.07
N THR A 76 -7.04 1.72 10.70
CA THR A 76 -8.35 1.07 10.68
C THR A 76 -9.38 2.01 10.04
N LEU A 77 -10.00 1.56 8.96
CA LEU A 77 -11.01 2.32 8.23
C LEU A 77 -12.38 1.63 8.40
N GLU A 78 -13.26 2.27 9.16
CA GLU A 78 -14.58 1.75 9.48
C GLU A 78 -15.68 2.61 8.85
N GLY A 79 -16.33 2.09 7.85
CA GLY A 79 -17.50 2.71 7.23
C GLY A 79 -18.75 1.86 7.42
N LYS A 80 -19.87 2.46 7.84
CA LYS A 80 -21.17 1.77 7.90
C LYS A 80 -21.65 1.31 6.52
N LYS A 81 -21.25 2.02 5.47
CA LYS A 81 -21.54 1.69 4.07
C LYS A 81 -20.33 1.10 3.37
N ALA A 82 -19.16 1.70 3.55
CA ALA A 82 -17.90 1.25 2.95
C ALA A 82 -16.70 1.84 3.72
N ALA A 83 -15.62 1.07 3.82
CA ALA A 83 -14.35 1.58 4.32
C ALA A 83 -13.76 2.62 3.36
N ILE A 84 -13.76 2.32 2.06
CA ILE A 84 -13.37 3.24 1.00
C ILE A 84 -14.49 3.27 -0.05
N GLY A 85 -14.90 4.44 -0.46
CA GLY A 85 -15.87 4.65 -1.54
C GLY A 85 -15.27 5.49 -2.67
N LYS A 86 -15.74 5.24 -3.89
CA LYS A 86 -15.33 5.98 -5.09
C LYS A 86 -16.56 6.56 -5.79
N GLY A 87 -16.49 7.82 -6.18
CA GLY A 87 -17.56 8.48 -6.96
C GLY A 87 -17.68 7.90 -8.37
N SER A 88 -18.89 7.83 -8.90
CA SER A 88 -19.20 7.16 -10.17
C SER A 88 -18.55 7.82 -11.41
N SER A 89 -18.32 9.12 -11.38
CA SER A 89 -17.69 9.89 -12.47
C SER A 89 -16.22 10.23 -12.20
N ALA A 90 -15.65 9.68 -11.11
CA ALA A 90 -14.31 10.01 -10.68
C ALA A 90 -13.26 9.10 -11.34
N THR A 91 -12.05 9.64 -11.54
CA THR A 91 -10.86 8.90 -11.98
C THR A 91 -9.76 8.98 -10.92
N PRO A 92 -10.07 8.67 -9.64
CA PRO A 92 -9.09 8.75 -8.57
C PRO A 92 -8.05 7.65 -8.70
N VAL A 93 -6.87 7.91 -8.15
CA VAL A 93 -5.84 6.89 -7.93
C VAL A 93 -5.93 6.45 -6.48
N ILE A 94 -6.33 5.20 -6.24
CA ILE A 94 -6.44 4.63 -4.90
C ILE A 94 -5.51 3.42 -4.82
N SER A 95 -4.65 3.38 -3.82
CA SER A 95 -3.73 2.27 -3.55
C SER A 95 -3.81 1.86 -2.09
N VAL A 96 -4.10 0.60 -1.86
CA VAL A 96 -4.23 0.03 -0.51
C VAL A 96 -3.26 -1.14 -0.37
N THR A 97 -2.25 -0.98 0.48
CA THR A 97 -1.22 -2.00 0.70
C THR A 97 -1.20 -2.51 2.14
N GLY A 98 -2.00 -1.95 3.03
CA GLY A 98 -2.13 -2.39 4.42
C GLY A 98 -3.27 -1.70 5.14
N GLY A 99 -3.59 -2.16 6.33
CA GLY A 99 -4.68 -1.66 7.18
C GLY A 99 -5.75 -2.69 7.45
N LYS A 100 -6.75 -2.29 8.28
CA LYS A 100 -7.97 -3.06 8.58
C LYS A 100 -9.20 -2.31 8.05
N PHE A 101 -10.13 -3.01 7.46
CA PHE A 101 -11.26 -2.42 6.75
C PHE A 101 -12.57 -3.10 7.11
N SER A 102 -13.63 -2.33 7.32
CA SER A 102 -14.98 -2.84 7.59
C SER A 102 -15.69 -3.41 6.35
N SER A 103 -15.13 -3.22 5.15
CA SER A 103 -15.65 -3.76 3.89
C SER A 103 -14.49 -4.10 2.95
N ASP A 104 -14.75 -4.98 1.98
CA ASP A 104 -13.73 -5.39 1.00
C ASP A 104 -13.22 -4.20 0.18
N VAL A 105 -11.89 -4.07 0.10
CA VAL A 105 -11.17 -3.03 -0.62
C VAL A 105 -10.35 -3.59 -1.79
N LYS A 106 -10.64 -4.82 -2.21
CA LYS A 106 -9.87 -5.56 -3.22
C LYS A 106 -9.69 -4.80 -4.54
N GLU A 107 -10.66 -4.00 -4.95
CA GLU A 107 -10.55 -3.20 -6.19
C GLU A 107 -9.44 -2.13 -6.13
N PHE A 108 -8.96 -1.78 -4.93
CA PHE A 108 -7.93 -0.77 -4.70
C PHE A 108 -6.56 -1.37 -4.33
N VAL A 109 -6.49 -2.69 -4.24
CA VAL A 109 -5.26 -3.40 -3.87
C VAL A 109 -4.38 -3.60 -5.09
N PRO A 110 -3.08 -3.25 -5.03
CA PRO A 110 -2.16 -3.44 -6.16
C PRO A 110 -2.03 -4.91 -6.56
N GLU A 111 -1.72 -5.16 -7.82
CA GLU A 111 -1.45 -6.49 -8.32
C GLU A 111 -0.31 -7.16 -7.53
N GLY A 112 -0.41 -8.47 -7.32
CA GLY A 112 0.46 -9.21 -6.38
C GLY A 112 -0.09 -9.30 -4.97
N ASN A 113 -1.20 -8.61 -4.69
CA ASN A 113 -1.88 -8.62 -3.39
C ASN A 113 -3.37 -8.91 -3.57
N THR A 114 -4.03 -9.30 -2.49
CA THR A 114 -5.47 -9.55 -2.42
C THR A 114 -5.97 -9.19 -1.03
N THR A 115 -7.26 -9.33 -0.79
CA THR A 115 -7.85 -9.19 0.55
C THR A 115 -8.18 -10.55 1.15
N ASP A 116 -8.08 -10.65 2.46
CA ASP A 116 -8.54 -11.75 3.30
C ASP A 116 -9.24 -11.18 4.53
N THR A 117 -9.84 -12.02 5.36
CA THR A 117 -10.47 -11.59 6.62
C THR A 117 -9.63 -12.04 7.81
N ASP A 118 -9.45 -11.14 8.78
CA ASP A 118 -8.83 -11.48 10.06
C ASP A 118 -9.82 -12.21 10.98
N SER A 119 -9.35 -12.63 12.16
CA SER A 119 -10.18 -13.34 13.15
C SER A 119 -11.31 -12.50 13.73
N GLU A 120 -11.29 -11.19 13.54
CA GLU A 120 -12.31 -10.24 13.99
C GLU A 120 -13.34 -9.94 12.88
N GLY A 121 -13.12 -10.50 11.66
CA GLY A 121 -13.98 -10.29 10.50
C GLY A 121 -13.67 -9.01 9.71
N ASN A 122 -12.56 -8.33 9.99
CA ASN A 122 -12.12 -7.20 9.20
C ASN A 122 -11.39 -7.67 7.95
N PHE A 123 -11.56 -6.96 6.84
CA PHE A 123 -10.75 -7.17 5.65
C PHE A 123 -9.33 -6.63 5.87
N ILE A 124 -8.34 -7.40 5.47
CA ILE A 124 -6.91 -7.06 5.51
C ILE A 124 -6.28 -7.33 4.15
N VAL A 125 -5.20 -6.61 3.82
CA VAL A 125 -4.43 -6.87 2.61
C VAL A 125 -3.40 -7.97 2.90
N VAL A 126 -3.32 -8.95 2.02
CA VAL A 126 -2.37 -10.07 2.08
C VAL A 126 -1.72 -10.29 0.72
N VAL A 127 -0.56 -10.93 0.72
CA VAL A 127 0.14 -11.30 -0.53
C VAL A 127 -0.68 -12.35 -1.31
N ASP A 128 -0.97 -12.07 -2.57
CA ASP A 128 -1.54 -13.05 -3.50
C ASP A 128 -0.40 -13.94 -4.04
N LYS A 129 -0.18 -15.08 -3.39
CA LYS A 129 0.89 -16.03 -3.73
C LYS A 129 0.76 -16.63 -5.13
N ALA A 130 -0.39 -16.50 -5.78
CA ALA A 130 -0.58 -16.96 -7.16
C ALA A 130 -0.06 -15.94 -8.18
N LYS A 131 0.09 -14.68 -7.81
CA LYS A 131 0.49 -13.58 -8.68
C LYS A 131 1.80 -12.92 -8.29
N ALA A 132 2.10 -12.82 -7.01
CA ALA A 132 3.32 -12.21 -6.54
C ALA A 132 4.53 -13.09 -6.87
N VAL A 133 5.61 -12.48 -7.33
CA VAL A 133 6.91 -13.13 -7.56
C VAL A 133 7.93 -12.75 -6.50
N ALA A 134 7.72 -11.63 -5.82
CA ALA A 134 8.53 -11.19 -4.69
C ALA A 134 7.65 -10.54 -3.64
N GLU A 135 8.13 -10.52 -2.41
CA GLU A 135 7.51 -9.86 -1.26
C GLU A 135 8.53 -8.93 -0.62
N ALA A 136 8.08 -7.73 -0.27
CA ALA A 136 8.85 -6.80 0.57
C ALA A 136 7.89 -6.08 1.54
N ASN A 137 8.25 -6.01 2.82
CA ASN A 137 7.46 -5.36 3.88
C ASN A 137 5.98 -5.85 3.95
N GLY A 138 5.74 -7.13 3.67
CA GLY A 138 4.38 -7.70 3.67
C GLY A 138 3.55 -7.39 2.43
N VAL A 139 4.13 -6.73 1.43
CA VAL A 139 3.49 -6.39 0.15
C VAL A 139 4.03 -7.31 -0.96
N GLY A 140 3.14 -7.88 -1.76
CA GLY A 140 3.50 -8.70 -2.92
C GLY A 140 3.74 -7.84 -4.17
N TYR A 141 4.73 -8.24 -4.95
CA TYR A 141 5.13 -7.58 -6.20
C TYR A 141 5.16 -8.58 -7.35
N THR A 142 4.76 -8.13 -8.52
CA THR A 142 4.75 -8.95 -9.76
C THR A 142 6.09 -8.99 -10.48
N THR A 143 7.07 -8.19 -10.04
CA THR A 143 8.46 -8.22 -10.48
C THR A 143 9.40 -8.11 -9.29
N VAL A 144 10.59 -8.70 -9.40
CA VAL A 144 11.64 -8.61 -8.36
C VAL A 144 12.18 -7.19 -8.29
N GLN A 145 12.32 -6.53 -9.45
CA GLN A 145 12.79 -5.14 -9.52
C GLN A 145 11.84 -4.20 -8.75
N ALA A 146 10.51 -4.35 -8.91
CA ALA A 146 9.56 -3.50 -8.19
C ALA A 146 9.66 -3.66 -6.66
N ALA A 147 9.93 -4.88 -6.18
CA ALA A 147 10.18 -5.12 -4.75
C ALA A 147 11.50 -4.48 -4.27
N ILE A 148 12.56 -4.55 -5.09
CA ILE A 148 13.84 -3.88 -4.82
C ILE A 148 13.65 -2.36 -4.76
N ASP A 149 12.94 -1.78 -5.73
CA ASP A 149 12.69 -0.33 -5.79
C ASP A 149 11.88 0.15 -4.58
N ALA A 150 10.94 -0.67 -4.11
CA ALA A 150 10.12 -0.35 -2.92
C ALA A 150 10.95 -0.26 -1.64
N VAL A 151 11.97 -1.12 -1.45
CA VAL A 151 12.85 -1.06 -0.28
C VAL A 151 13.99 -0.07 -0.49
N ALA A 152 14.46 0.13 -1.72
CA ALA A 152 15.53 1.06 -2.05
C ALA A 152 15.15 2.53 -1.77
N ASN A 153 13.86 2.85 -1.84
CA ASN A 153 13.33 4.19 -1.56
C ASN A 153 13.09 4.46 -0.06
N SER A 154 13.42 3.50 0.82
CA SER A 154 13.34 3.68 2.27
C SER A 154 14.73 3.96 2.86
N ASP A 155 14.80 4.80 3.90
CA ASP A 155 16.06 5.08 4.61
C ASP A 155 16.59 3.88 5.42
N ALA A 156 15.81 2.81 5.54
CA ALA A 156 16.17 1.60 6.28
C ALA A 156 16.54 0.45 5.33
N ALA A 157 17.42 -0.45 5.81
CA ALA A 157 17.68 -1.71 5.12
C ALA A 157 16.39 -2.51 4.95
N GLY A 158 16.10 -2.96 3.73
CA GLY A 158 14.90 -3.71 3.40
C GLY A 158 15.20 -5.11 2.87
N THR A 159 14.31 -6.06 3.19
CA THR A 159 14.40 -7.42 2.69
C THR A 159 13.39 -7.64 1.56
N VAL A 160 13.89 -8.16 0.45
CA VAL A 160 13.10 -8.66 -0.68
C VAL A 160 13.19 -10.17 -0.69
N LYS A 161 12.06 -10.84 -0.52
CA LYS A 161 11.97 -12.30 -0.56
C LYS A 161 11.42 -12.75 -1.91
N LEU A 162 12.13 -13.62 -2.61
CA LEU A 162 11.60 -14.30 -3.79
C LEU A 162 10.58 -15.36 -3.35
N LEU A 163 9.49 -15.47 -4.10
CA LEU A 163 8.42 -16.45 -3.84
C LEU A 163 8.55 -17.66 -4.79
N PRO A 164 8.45 -17.52 -6.13
CA PRO A 164 8.84 -18.55 -7.08
C PRO A 164 10.20 -18.24 -7.72
N SER A 165 10.76 -19.21 -8.44
CA SER A 165 11.87 -18.96 -9.36
C SER A 165 11.46 -17.96 -10.45
N LYS A 166 12.37 -17.06 -10.81
CA LYS A 166 12.09 -15.98 -11.75
C LYS A 166 13.28 -15.72 -12.68
N ALA A 167 12.98 -15.61 -13.97
CA ALA A 167 13.92 -15.07 -14.95
C ALA A 167 13.70 -13.55 -15.03
N GLU A 168 14.61 -12.80 -14.45
CA GLU A 168 14.58 -11.33 -14.41
C GLU A 168 15.97 -10.80 -14.06
N SER A 169 16.49 -9.88 -14.86
CA SER A 169 17.69 -9.13 -14.50
C SER A 169 17.32 -7.93 -13.65
N VAL A 170 17.96 -7.77 -12.50
CA VAL A 170 17.62 -6.74 -11.51
C VAL A 170 18.79 -5.81 -11.21
N ALA A 171 18.48 -4.60 -10.78
CA ALA A 171 19.45 -3.60 -10.38
C ALA A 171 19.20 -3.13 -8.94
N VAL A 172 20.24 -3.08 -8.12
CA VAL A 172 20.24 -2.42 -6.82
C VAL A 172 20.82 -1.03 -6.99
N PRO A 173 20.04 0.04 -6.80
CA PRO A 173 20.49 1.40 -7.06
C PRO A 173 21.52 1.88 -6.03
N ALA A 174 22.29 2.90 -6.39
CA ALA A 174 23.24 3.54 -5.50
C ALA A 174 22.56 4.09 -4.25
N GLY A 175 23.16 3.88 -3.09
CA GLY A 175 22.62 4.30 -1.79
C GLY A 175 21.59 3.35 -1.19
N ALA A 176 21.04 2.41 -1.94
CA ALA A 176 20.12 1.41 -1.41
C ALA A 176 20.85 0.38 -0.53
N ASN A 177 20.13 -0.15 0.48
CA ASN A 177 20.59 -1.24 1.32
C ASN A 177 19.54 -2.37 1.27
N VAL A 178 19.82 -3.41 0.48
CA VAL A 178 18.87 -4.48 0.13
C VAL A 178 19.40 -5.82 0.61
N THR A 179 18.54 -6.58 1.28
CA THR A 179 18.74 -8.02 1.50
C THR A 179 17.83 -8.78 0.54
N LEU A 180 18.39 -9.59 -0.34
CA LEU A 180 17.66 -10.47 -1.24
C LEU A 180 17.61 -11.87 -0.63
N ASP A 181 16.44 -12.28 -0.15
CA ASP A 181 16.21 -13.61 0.42
C ASP A 181 15.69 -14.55 -0.69
N ILE A 182 16.49 -15.56 -1.03
CA ILE A 182 16.17 -16.55 -2.04
C ILE A 182 16.01 -17.91 -1.35
N PRO A 183 14.78 -18.37 -1.12
CA PRO A 183 14.52 -19.63 -0.42
C PRO A 183 15.08 -20.86 -1.16
N ALA A 184 15.26 -21.96 -0.45
CA ALA A 184 15.64 -23.24 -1.02
C ALA A 184 14.73 -23.64 -2.20
N GLY A 185 15.33 -24.07 -3.30
CA GLY A 185 14.62 -24.46 -4.53
C GLY A 185 14.12 -23.29 -5.38
N VAL A 186 14.40 -22.06 -5.00
CA VAL A 186 14.09 -20.84 -5.78
C VAL A 186 15.37 -20.37 -6.47
N THR A 187 15.24 -19.94 -7.73
CA THR A 187 16.37 -19.43 -8.53
C THR A 187 15.99 -18.09 -9.16
N LEU A 188 16.90 -17.13 -9.10
CA LEU A 188 16.85 -15.91 -9.88
C LEU A 188 17.85 -16.04 -11.04
N THR A 189 17.37 -15.95 -12.29
CA THR A 189 18.20 -16.05 -13.49
C THR A 189 18.09 -14.77 -14.33
N ASN A 190 19.10 -14.50 -15.15
CA ASN A 190 19.01 -13.38 -16.09
C ASN A 190 18.13 -13.69 -17.31
N THR A 191 17.67 -12.64 -17.99
CA THR A 191 16.79 -12.75 -19.16
C THR A 191 17.51 -12.53 -20.50
N ASN A 192 18.73 -12.03 -20.49
CA ASN A 192 19.39 -11.49 -21.69
C ASN A 192 20.87 -11.86 -21.85
N GLY A 193 21.36 -12.83 -21.06
CA GLY A 193 22.75 -13.27 -21.11
C GLY A 193 23.78 -12.27 -20.54
N ALA A 194 23.31 -11.18 -19.91
CA ALA A 194 24.15 -10.21 -19.23
C ALA A 194 24.33 -10.59 -17.74
N HIS A 195 24.13 -9.65 -16.85
CA HIS A 195 24.20 -9.88 -15.41
C HIS A 195 22.79 -10.14 -14.84
N THR A 196 22.65 -11.13 -13.98
CA THR A 196 21.43 -11.37 -13.22
C THR A 196 21.18 -10.23 -12.22
N ILE A 197 22.25 -9.78 -11.56
CA ILE A 197 22.18 -8.66 -10.62
C ILE A 197 23.25 -7.62 -10.97
N THR A 198 22.83 -6.38 -11.17
CA THR A 198 23.73 -5.22 -11.21
C THR A 198 23.64 -4.49 -9.88
N ASN A 199 24.73 -4.43 -9.13
CA ASN A 199 24.74 -3.81 -7.80
C ASN A 199 25.56 -2.52 -7.79
N SER A 200 24.90 -1.40 -7.47
CA SER A 200 25.53 -0.10 -7.21
C SER A 200 25.36 0.37 -5.76
N GLY A 201 24.62 -0.38 -4.94
CA GLY A 201 24.36 -0.11 -3.54
C GLY A 201 25.01 -1.12 -2.59
N GLN A 202 24.33 -1.39 -1.49
CA GLN A 202 24.66 -2.47 -0.56
C GLN A 202 23.69 -3.63 -0.80
N LEU A 203 24.20 -4.82 -1.05
CA LEU A 203 23.43 -6.02 -1.29
C LEU A 203 23.92 -7.15 -0.41
N ALA A 204 23.02 -7.72 0.38
CA ALA A 204 23.21 -9.02 1.00
C ALA A 204 22.31 -10.05 0.29
N ILE A 205 22.82 -11.25 0.06
CA ILE A 205 22.03 -12.38 -0.46
C ILE A 205 21.95 -13.43 0.64
N THR A 206 20.74 -13.87 0.96
CA THR A 206 20.44 -14.85 2.02
C THR A 206 19.55 -15.97 1.49
N GLY A 207 19.35 -17.00 2.29
CA GLY A 207 18.61 -18.19 1.91
C GLY A 207 19.47 -19.27 1.27
N GLU A 208 18.84 -20.36 0.83
CA GLU A 208 19.50 -21.56 0.28
C GLU A 208 19.21 -21.73 -1.24
N GLY A 209 18.64 -20.69 -1.86
CA GLY A 209 18.38 -20.66 -3.30
C GLY A 209 19.60 -20.25 -4.12
N HIS A 210 19.40 -19.99 -5.41
CA HIS A 210 20.48 -19.71 -6.34
C HIS A 210 20.27 -18.39 -7.10
N VAL A 211 21.40 -17.82 -7.53
CA VAL A 211 21.46 -16.75 -8.54
C VAL A 211 22.36 -17.27 -9.66
N ASP A 212 21.82 -17.32 -10.90
CA ASP A 212 22.52 -17.79 -12.10
C ASP A 212 22.80 -16.64 -13.07
#